data_4c2645044f2286a20f3fdf13da504532
#
_entry.id   4c2645044f2286a20f3fdf13da504532
#
_cell.length_a   1.000
_cell.length_b   1.000
_cell.length_c   1.000
_cell.angle_alpha   90.00
_cell.angle_beta   90.00
_cell.angle_gamma   90.00
#
_symmetry.space_group_name_H-M   'P 1'
#
loop_
_entity.id
_entity.type
_entity.pdbx_description
1 polymer ?
#
loop_
_entity_poly.entity_id
_entity_poly.type
_entity_poly.pdbx_seq_one_letter_code
_entity_poly.pdbx_strand_id
1 'polypeptide(L)'
;MSVDGTWKTSVNSPMGVQEGELVITAAGDTFNGVMKGRMGEQEVTGKLEGDTLTWSAKITSPFPMTLEFTATVNGDSMSGAVKAGAFGSSPLSGTRA
;
A
#
# COMPACT_ATOMS: atom_id res chain seq x y z
N MET A 1 4.60 16.53 8.64
CA MET A 1 3.24 16.18 8.22
C MET A 1 2.95 14.73 8.52
N SER A 2 1.73 14.44 8.90
CA SER A 2 1.33 13.09 9.23
C SER A 2 1.04 12.29 7.97
N VAL A 3 1.32 10.98 8.01
CA VAL A 3 0.94 10.07 6.93
C VAL A 3 -0.52 9.62 7.06
N ASP A 4 -1.17 10.01 8.16
CA ASP A 4 -2.58 9.68 8.41
C ASP A 4 -3.47 10.23 7.30
N GLY A 5 -4.51 9.50 6.99
CA GLY A 5 -5.52 9.95 6.06
C GLY A 5 -5.87 8.90 5.04
N THR A 6 -6.66 9.30 4.07
CA THR A 6 -7.08 8.45 2.97
C THR A 6 -6.24 8.76 1.75
N TRP A 7 -5.69 7.72 1.14
CA TRP A 7 -4.85 7.83 -0.04
C TRP A 7 -5.48 7.07 -1.18
N LYS A 8 -5.50 7.68 -2.35
CA LYS A 8 -5.85 6.97 -3.58
C LYS A 8 -4.58 6.38 -4.14
N THR A 9 -4.55 5.06 -4.26
CA THR A 9 -3.36 4.35 -4.69
C THR A 9 -3.54 3.72 -6.06
N SER A 10 -2.45 3.59 -6.77
CA SER A 10 -2.43 3.00 -8.10
C SER A 10 -1.18 2.13 -8.21
N VAL A 11 -1.37 0.88 -8.62
CA VAL A 11 -0.28 -0.06 -8.84
C VAL A 11 -0.27 -0.42 -10.32
N ASN A 12 0.84 -0.17 -10.97
CA ASN A 12 0.99 -0.50 -12.39
C ASN A 12 1.61 -1.89 -12.51
N SER A 13 0.74 -2.88 -12.60
CA SER A 13 1.16 -4.28 -12.68
C SER A 13 1.10 -4.81 -14.12
N PRO A 14 1.76 -5.95 -14.41
CA PRO A 14 1.64 -6.58 -15.73
C PRO A 14 0.22 -6.94 -16.13
N MET A 15 -0.68 -7.06 -15.16
CA MET A 15 -2.09 -7.36 -15.39
C MET A 15 -2.94 -6.11 -15.59
N GLY A 16 -2.31 -4.93 -15.61
CA GLY A 16 -2.98 -3.65 -15.76
C GLY A 16 -2.86 -2.80 -14.50
N VAL A 17 -3.45 -1.62 -14.55
CA VAL A 17 -3.41 -0.69 -13.42
C VAL A 17 -4.47 -1.09 -12.41
N GLN A 18 -4.06 -1.27 -11.16
CA GLN A 18 -4.93 -1.58 -10.04
C GLN A 18 -5.09 -0.33 -9.19
N GLU A 19 -6.29 0.18 -9.09
CA GLU A 19 -6.59 1.35 -8.29
C GLU A 19 -7.33 0.96 -7.02
N GLY A 20 -7.05 1.68 -5.94
CA GLY A 20 -7.70 1.44 -4.67
C GLY A 20 -7.51 2.61 -3.73
N GLU A 21 -7.98 2.44 -2.52
CA GLU A 21 -7.79 3.42 -1.46
C GLU A 21 -7.07 2.77 -0.29
N LEU A 22 -6.25 3.57 0.37
CA LEU A 22 -5.55 3.15 1.57
C LEU A 22 -5.81 4.18 2.65
N VAL A 23 -6.46 3.74 3.72
CA VAL A 23 -6.69 4.59 4.89
C VAL A 23 -5.61 4.25 5.91
N ILE A 24 -4.88 5.26 6.37
CA ILE A 24 -3.74 5.08 7.26
C ILE A 24 -4.00 5.78 8.57
N THR A 25 -3.75 5.08 9.68
CA THR A 25 -3.74 5.63 11.02
C THR A 25 -2.40 5.31 11.65
N ALA A 26 -1.55 6.33 11.80
CA ALA A 26 -0.21 6.14 12.36
C ALA A 26 -0.27 6.09 13.89
N ALA A 27 0.61 5.27 14.47
CA ALA A 27 0.72 5.10 15.92
C ALA A 27 2.18 4.88 16.27
N GLY A 28 2.95 5.97 16.41
CA GLY A 28 4.38 5.87 16.71
C GLY A 28 5.15 5.32 15.53
N ASP A 29 5.83 4.20 15.76
CA ASP A 29 6.67 3.55 14.74
C ASP A 29 5.89 2.55 13.90
N THR A 30 4.58 2.45 14.10
CA THR A 30 3.74 1.52 13.36
C THR A 30 2.52 2.25 12.83
N PHE A 31 1.78 1.60 11.96
CA PHE A 31 0.51 2.13 11.50
C PHE A 31 -0.48 1.00 11.27
N ASN A 32 -1.75 1.34 11.36
CA ASN A 32 -2.83 0.47 10.97
C ASN A 32 -3.45 1.07 9.72
N GLY A 33 -3.86 0.23 8.80
CA GLY A 33 -4.48 0.72 7.59
C GLY A 33 -5.59 -0.20 7.11
N VAL A 34 -6.38 0.33 6.20
CA VAL A 34 -7.41 -0.45 5.51
C VAL A 34 -7.21 -0.22 4.03
N MET A 35 -6.98 -1.30 3.29
CA MET A 35 -6.89 -1.26 1.84
C MET A 35 -8.27 -1.56 1.27
N LYS A 36 -8.79 -0.63 0.48
CA LYS A 36 -10.09 -0.77 -0.18
C LYS A 36 -9.86 -0.88 -1.68
N GLY A 37 -10.48 -1.87 -2.28
CA GLY A 37 -10.36 -2.09 -3.71
C GLY A 37 -11.53 -2.87 -4.24
N ARG A 38 -11.40 -3.37 -5.48
CA ARG A 38 -12.46 -4.14 -6.13
C ARG A 38 -12.86 -5.39 -5.36
N MET A 39 -11.91 -5.97 -4.66
CA MET A 39 -12.09 -7.23 -3.93
C MET A 39 -12.64 -7.02 -2.52
N GLY A 40 -12.92 -5.77 -2.14
CA GLY A 40 -13.41 -5.45 -0.81
C GLY A 40 -12.35 -4.75 0.03
N GLU A 41 -12.48 -4.88 1.34
CA GLU A 41 -11.59 -4.22 2.29
C GLU A 41 -10.70 -5.23 2.99
N GLN A 42 -9.46 -4.84 3.25
CA GLN A 42 -8.51 -5.66 4.00
C GLN A 42 -7.77 -4.78 4.98
N GLU A 43 -7.72 -5.21 6.22
CA GLU A 43 -6.92 -4.51 7.23
C GLU A 43 -5.46 -4.89 7.10
N VAL A 44 -4.59 -3.90 7.23
CA VAL A 44 -3.15 -4.11 7.17
C VAL A 44 -2.50 -3.39 8.33
N THR A 45 -1.36 -3.91 8.77
CA THR A 45 -0.52 -3.26 9.76
C THR A 45 0.90 -3.26 9.24
N GLY A 46 1.64 -2.23 9.57
CA GLY A 46 3.00 -2.12 9.09
C GLY A 46 3.85 -1.24 9.97
N LYS A 47 5.03 -0.94 9.46
CA LYS A 47 6.01 -0.11 10.15
C LYS A 47 6.12 1.24 9.47
N LEU A 48 6.37 2.25 10.27
CA LEU A 48 6.58 3.61 9.80
C LEU A 48 7.96 4.07 10.24
N GLU A 49 8.80 4.39 9.28
CA GLU A 49 10.13 4.96 9.54
C GLU A 49 10.25 6.28 8.82
N GLY A 50 10.21 7.37 9.57
CA GLY A 50 10.18 8.69 8.94
C GLY A 50 8.96 8.83 8.06
N ASP A 51 9.18 8.99 6.77
CA ASP A 51 8.11 9.11 5.78
C ASP A 51 7.89 7.83 4.99
N THR A 52 8.55 6.73 5.39
CA THR A 52 8.45 5.47 4.66
C THR A 52 7.56 4.49 5.39
N LEU A 53 6.59 3.96 4.66
CA LEU A 53 5.65 2.96 5.14
C LEU A 53 6.04 1.62 4.54
N THR A 54 6.06 0.58 5.38
CA THR A 54 6.26 -0.79 4.91
C THR A 54 5.19 -1.68 5.52
N TRP A 55 4.56 -2.49 4.69
CA TRP A 55 3.55 -3.43 5.17
C TRP A 55 3.46 -4.62 4.22
N SER A 56 2.79 -5.66 4.67
CA SER A 56 2.53 -6.82 3.83
C SER A 56 1.06 -7.17 3.87
N ALA A 57 0.58 -7.75 2.79
CA ALA A 57 -0.80 -8.20 2.67
C ALA A 57 -0.82 -9.58 2.03
N LYS A 58 -1.66 -10.45 2.57
CA LYS A 58 -1.83 -11.78 2.01
C LYS A 58 -3.04 -11.77 1.10
N ILE A 59 -2.86 -12.28 -0.10
CA ILE A 59 -3.96 -12.45 -1.04
C ILE A 59 -4.14 -13.93 -1.33
N THR A 60 -5.36 -14.31 -1.68
CA THR A 60 -5.68 -15.71 -1.97
C THR A 60 -6.03 -15.94 -3.44
N SER A 61 -6.28 -14.87 -4.16
CA SER A 61 -6.69 -14.94 -5.57
C SER A 61 -5.83 -13.98 -6.40
N PRO A 62 -5.35 -14.39 -7.58
CA PRO A 62 -5.54 -15.71 -8.20
C PRO A 62 -4.74 -16.83 -7.53
N PHE A 63 -3.70 -16.49 -6.78
CA PHE A 63 -2.88 -17.46 -6.06
C PHE A 63 -2.67 -17.01 -4.63
N PRO A 64 -2.53 -17.94 -3.67
CA PRO A 64 -2.10 -17.55 -2.33
C PRO A 64 -0.69 -16.96 -2.41
N MET A 65 -0.54 -15.72 -1.98
CA MET A 65 0.76 -15.06 -1.97
C MET A 65 0.77 -13.92 -0.96
N THR A 66 1.96 -13.52 -0.57
CA THR A 66 2.16 -12.34 0.28
C THR A 66 2.73 -11.23 -0.58
N LEU A 67 2.07 -10.09 -0.57
CA LEU A 67 2.57 -8.88 -1.23
C LEU A 67 3.27 -8.04 -0.19
N GLU A 68 4.46 -7.54 -0.54
CA GLU A 68 5.21 -6.62 0.30
C GLU A 68 5.16 -5.24 -0.31
N PHE A 69 4.72 -4.28 0.49
CA PHE A 69 4.54 -2.91 0.05
C PHE A 69 5.55 -2.00 0.72
N THR A 70 6.12 -1.10 -0.04
CA THR A 70 6.97 -0.03 0.47
C THR A 70 6.53 1.26 -0.19
N ALA A 71 6.25 2.28 0.61
CA ALA A 71 5.83 3.57 0.06
C ALA A 71 6.47 4.70 0.86
N THR A 72 6.92 5.73 0.17
CA THR A 72 7.47 6.92 0.78
C THR A 72 6.53 8.08 0.50
N VAL A 73 6.13 8.76 1.56
CA VAL A 73 5.20 9.90 1.50
C VAL A 73 5.99 11.17 1.32
N ASN A 74 5.54 12.00 0.39
CA ASN A 74 6.12 13.30 0.12
C ASN A 74 4.99 14.31 -0.05
N GLY A 75 4.63 14.98 1.04
CA GLY A 75 3.49 15.90 1.02
C GLY A 75 2.17 15.17 0.80
N ASP A 76 1.52 15.47 -0.31
CA ASP A 76 0.23 14.86 -0.66
C ASP A 76 0.37 13.71 -1.65
N SER A 77 1.58 13.24 -1.86
CA SER A 77 1.82 12.12 -2.77
C SER A 77 2.63 11.04 -2.08
N MET A 78 2.55 9.83 -2.59
CA MET A 78 3.39 8.73 -2.16
C MET A 78 3.85 7.94 -3.36
N SER A 79 5.01 7.34 -3.24
CA SER A 79 5.56 6.49 -4.29
C SER A 79 6.33 5.35 -3.66
N GLY A 80 6.34 4.22 -4.32
CA GLY A 80 7.03 3.05 -3.83
C GLY A 80 6.87 1.88 -4.77
N ALA A 81 6.86 0.69 -4.19
CA ALA A 81 6.78 -0.53 -4.97
C ALA A 81 6.03 -1.62 -4.21
N VAL A 82 5.48 -2.54 -4.97
CA VAL A 82 4.84 -3.75 -4.47
C VAL A 82 5.67 -4.92 -4.96
N LYS A 83 6.16 -5.74 -4.03
CA LYS A 83 6.85 -6.99 -4.38
C LYS A 83 5.85 -8.13 -4.31
N ALA A 84 5.78 -8.90 -5.37
CA ALA A 84 4.87 -10.02 -5.50
C ALA A 84 5.62 -11.35 -5.62
N GLY A 85 6.63 -11.55 -4.79
CA GLY A 85 7.41 -12.78 -4.78
C GLY A 85 8.07 -13.06 -6.12
N ALA A 86 7.76 -14.23 -6.70
CA ALA A 86 8.34 -14.65 -7.97
C ALA A 86 7.89 -13.80 -9.16
N PHE A 87 6.84 -13.00 -9.00
CA PHE A 87 6.36 -12.14 -10.09
C PHE A 87 7.09 -10.81 -10.17
N GLY A 88 8.05 -10.57 -9.29
CA GLY A 88 8.82 -9.35 -9.30
C GLY A 88 8.13 -8.21 -8.56
N SER A 89 8.47 -6.99 -8.94
CA SER A 89 7.91 -5.81 -8.28
C SER A 89 7.21 -4.90 -9.30
N SER A 90 6.25 -4.13 -8.80
CA SER A 90 5.49 -3.19 -9.59
C SER A 90 5.51 -1.83 -8.91
N PRO A 91 5.57 -0.72 -9.66
CA PRO A 91 5.54 0.60 -9.06
C PRO A 91 4.18 0.90 -8.43
N LEU A 92 4.25 1.54 -7.28
CA LEU A 92 3.09 2.01 -6.54
C LEU A 92 3.13 3.52 -6.47
N SER A 93 2.03 4.15 -6.71
CA SER A 93 1.90 5.59 -6.53
C SER A 93 0.57 5.90 -5.87
N GLY A 94 0.51 7.04 -5.21
CA GLY A 94 -0.71 7.45 -4.54
C GLY A 94 -0.76 8.95 -4.33
N THR A 95 -1.97 9.45 -4.13
CA THR A 95 -2.20 10.84 -3.81
C THR A 95 -3.22 10.91 -2.68
N ARG A 96 -3.10 11.96 -1.87
CA ARG A 96 -4.05 12.17 -0.78
C ARG A 96 -5.42 12.49 -1.35
N ALA A 97 -6.39 11.77 -0.86
CA ALA A 97 -7.77 11.95 -1.30
C ALA A 97 -8.41 13.18 -0.69
#